data_96868cf31bc7215cd0149a75e437103f
#
_entry.id   96868cf31bc7215cd0149a75e437103f
#
_cell.length_a   1.000
_cell.length_b   1.000
_cell.length_c   1.000
_cell.angle_alpha   90.00
_cell.angle_beta   90.00
_cell.angle_gamma   90.00
#
_symmetry.space_group_name_H-M   'P 1'
#
loop_
_entity.id
_entity.type
_entity.pdbx_description
1 polymer ?
#
loop_
_entity_poly.entity_id
_entity_poly.type
_entity_poly.pdbx_seq_one_letter_code
_entity_poly.pdbx_strand_id
1 'polypeptide(L)'
;MLGTLYDGHGSPFLFTPVSPGLASMSDTAPSQKPLSYRDAGVDIDAGDALVRAIGPHAARTRRPGTDAGLGGFGGLFDPRAAGFTDPVLVAATDGVGTKLELARQIGNYRGLGIDLVAMCVNDLMAQGAIPLFFLDYFATGKLDPEIAADVVAGIADGCVACECALIGGETAEMPGVYPTGGFDLAGFAVGAAERGTLLSADMPSAGDVAIALPSSGVHSNGYSLVRRVIEVTGAQLDAPFAEGMPPLGDALIAATRIYHHGTRAAHAAGTVSGVCHVTGGGLVENPPRIFADDLALHLDCSSWQLPPIFRWLRDKGQIEMMEMLRTFNCGVGMLVLVRDTDADQVLQALQSGPEPDAWIAGTLAPRGDGPAVVFEQLDHLDSAQ
;
A
#
# COMPACT_ATOMS: atom_id res chain seq x y z
N MET A 1 -17.73 -47.67 -5.05
CA MET A 1 -18.29 -47.68 -3.68
C MET A 1 -19.19 -46.46 -3.56
N LEU A 2 -20.51 -46.69 -3.59
CA LEU A 2 -21.51 -45.64 -3.40
C LEU A 2 -21.67 -45.41 -1.90
N GLY A 3 -21.27 -44.22 -1.42
CA GLY A 3 -21.48 -43.82 -0.04
C GLY A 3 -22.91 -43.33 0.17
N THR A 4 -23.59 -43.87 1.15
CA THR A 4 -24.95 -43.48 1.56
C THR A 4 -24.85 -42.19 2.40
N LEU A 5 -25.53 -41.13 1.97
CA LEU A 5 -25.67 -39.91 2.72
C LEU A 5 -26.80 -40.04 3.74
N TYR A 6 -26.55 -39.67 4.98
CA TYR A 6 -27.52 -39.62 6.09
C TYR A 6 -27.81 -38.15 6.48
N ASP A 7 -29.06 -37.88 6.92
CA ASP A 7 -29.39 -36.61 7.57
C ASP A 7 -28.79 -36.59 8.98
N GLY A 8 -28.76 -35.39 9.59
CA GLY A 8 -28.20 -35.18 10.93
C GLY A 8 -28.94 -35.92 12.07
N HIS A 9 -29.93 -36.75 11.78
CA HIS A 9 -30.75 -37.53 12.75
C HIS A 9 -30.75 -39.05 12.43
N GLY A 10 -29.98 -39.54 11.48
CA GLY A 10 -29.70 -40.97 11.29
C GLY A 10 -30.79 -41.76 10.55
N SER A 11 -31.72 -41.11 9.84
CA SER A 11 -32.77 -41.80 9.05
C SER A 11 -32.40 -41.86 7.58
N PRO A 12 -32.60 -43.03 6.90
CA PRO A 12 -32.33 -43.16 5.49
C PRO A 12 -33.41 -42.55 4.62
N PHE A 13 -33.02 -41.76 3.60
CA PHE A 13 -33.96 -41.27 2.59
C PHE A 13 -34.43 -42.40 1.69
N LEU A 14 -35.75 -42.68 1.73
CA LEU A 14 -36.41 -43.58 0.80
C LEU A 14 -36.82 -42.83 -0.47
N PHE A 15 -36.13 -43.07 -1.56
CA PHE A 15 -36.57 -42.61 -2.88
C PHE A 15 -37.66 -43.53 -3.42
N THR A 16 -38.86 -43.01 -3.58
CA THR A 16 -39.94 -43.70 -4.35
C THR A 16 -39.71 -43.44 -5.85
N PRO A 17 -39.61 -44.47 -6.68
CA PRO A 17 -39.51 -44.28 -8.12
C PRO A 17 -40.85 -43.75 -8.69
N VAL A 18 -40.83 -42.59 -9.32
CA VAL A 18 -41.92 -42.10 -10.15
C VAL A 18 -41.83 -42.78 -11.52
N SER A 19 -42.82 -43.51 -11.92
CA SER A 19 -42.93 -44.11 -13.26
C SER A 19 -43.05 -43.05 -14.32
N PRO A 20 -42.29 -43.10 -15.44
CA PRO A 20 -42.45 -42.13 -16.53
C PRO A 20 -43.65 -42.52 -17.39
N GLY A 21 -44.67 -41.66 -17.41
CA GLY A 21 -45.69 -41.70 -18.45
C GLY A 21 -45.08 -41.34 -19.80
N LEU A 22 -45.16 -42.20 -20.78
CA LEU A 22 -44.81 -41.96 -22.18
C LEU A 22 -45.76 -40.91 -22.78
N ALA A 23 -45.33 -39.65 -22.82
CA ALA A 23 -45.86 -38.65 -23.72
C ALA A 23 -44.83 -38.39 -24.80
N SER A 24 -45.12 -38.79 -26.03
CA SER A 24 -44.35 -38.50 -27.22
C SER A 24 -44.52 -36.99 -27.52
N MET A 25 -43.56 -36.19 -27.10
CA MET A 25 -43.39 -34.84 -27.58
C MET A 25 -42.11 -34.81 -28.41
N SER A 26 -42.30 -34.52 -29.71
CA SER A 26 -41.22 -34.12 -30.60
C SER A 26 -40.72 -32.74 -30.17
N ASP A 27 -39.82 -32.71 -29.19
CA ASP A 27 -39.09 -31.49 -28.84
C ASP A 27 -37.78 -31.52 -29.63
N THR A 28 -37.76 -30.73 -30.71
CA THR A 28 -36.52 -30.17 -31.20
C THR A 28 -36.04 -29.18 -30.15
N ALA A 29 -35.28 -29.68 -29.19
CA ALA A 29 -34.53 -28.79 -28.29
C ALA A 29 -33.72 -27.81 -29.15
N PRO A 30 -33.79 -26.50 -28.89
CA PRO A 30 -32.94 -25.56 -29.60
C PRO A 30 -31.50 -26.04 -29.39
N SER A 31 -30.73 -26.17 -30.48
CA SER A 31 -29.32 -26.54 -30.39
C SER A 31 -28.61 -25.47 -29.55
N GLN A 32 -28.42 -25.74 -28.27
CA GLN A 32 -27.63 -24.88 -27.41
C GLN A 32 -26.23 -24.84 -27.99
N LYS A 33 -25.80 -23.64 -28.37
CA LYS A 33 -24.40 -23.40 -28.74
C LYS A 33 -23.50 -23.92 -27.62
N PRO A 34 -22.42 -24.67 -27.94
CA PRO A 34 -21.49 -25.11 -26.91
C PRO A 34 -21.05 -23.89 -26.06
N LEU A 35 -21.11 -24.02 -24.75
CA LEU A 35 -20.66 -22.98 -23.83
C LEU A 35 -19.14 -22.82 -23.92
N SER A 36 -18.68 -21.59 -23.88
CA SER A 36 -17.26 -21.23 -23.81
C SER A 36 -16.96 -20.54 -22.47
N TYR A 37 -15.69 -20.43 -22.12
CA TYR A 37 -15.26 -19.71 -20.91
C TYR A 37 -15.61 -18.22 -21.00
N ARG A 38 -15.59 -17.66 -22.21
CA ARG A 38 -16.07 -16.29 -22.50
C ARG A 38 -17.58 -16.12 -22.21
N ASP A 39 -18.41 -17.14 -22.49
CA ASP A 39 -19.84 -17.11 -22.15
C ASP A 39 -20.07 -17.15 -20.62
N ALA A 40 -19.08 -17.61 -19.85
CA ALA A 40 -19.04 -17.57 -18.38
C ALA A 40 -18.45 -16.27 -17.83
N GLY A 41 -18.02 -15.33 -18.70
CA GLY A 41 -17.54 -14.02 -18.32
C GLY A 41 -16.02 -13.89 -18.18
N VAL A 42 -15.24 -14.91 -18.62
CA VAL A 42 -13.76 -14.89 -18.57
C VAL A 42 -13.19 -14.87 -19.98
N ASP A 43 -12.38 -13.84 -20.31
CA ASP A 43 -11.79 -13.64 -21.64
C ASP A 43 -10.28 -13.93 -21.63
N ILE A 44 -9.88 -15.15 -22.04
CA ILE A 44 -8.48 -15.57 -22.11
C ILE A 44 -7.67 -14.69 -23.08
N ASP A 45 -8.26 -14.27 -24.21
CA ASP A 45 -7.56 -13.44 -25.19
C ASP A 45 -7.22 -12.06 -24.60
N ALA A 46 -8.10 -11.51 -23.75
CA ALA A 46 -7.85 -10.26 -23.02
C ALA A 46 -6.70 -10.42 -22.02
N GLY A 47 -6.65 -11.54 -21.28
CA GLY A 47 -5.53 -11.90 -20.40
C GLY A 47 -4.20 -11.99 -21.15
N ASP A 48 -4.15 -12.68 -22.27
CA ASP A 48 -2.95 -12.78 -23.11
C ASP A 48 -2.51 -11.43 -23.67
N ALA A 49 -3.46 -10.57 -24.04
CA ALA A 49 -3.17 -9.21 -24.49
C ALA A 49 -2.53 -8.38 -23.36
N LEU A 50 -3.06 -8.48 -22.15
CA LEU A 50 -2.49 -7.83 -20.98
C LEU A 50 -1.06 -8.30 -20.71
N VAL A 51 -0.80 -9.61 -20.68
CA VAL A 51 0.56 -10.17 -20.46
C VAL A 51 1.56 -9.62 -21.47
N ARG A 52 1.18 -9.51 -22.74
CA ARG A 52 2.02 -8.88 -23.76
C ARG A 52 2.28 -7.40 -23.49
N ALA A 53 1.27 -6.65 -23.04
CA ALA A 53 1.39 -5.23 -22.75
C ALA A 53 2.28 -4.92 -21.54
N ILE A 54 2.21 -5.75 -20.48
CA ILE A 54 2.96 -5.52 -19.24
C ILE A 54 4.43 -6.00 -19.30
N GLY A 55 4.76 -6.91 -20.22
CA GLY A 55 6.12 -7.46 -20.36
C GLY A 55 7.24 -6.41 -20.40
N PRO A 56 7.15 -5.34 -21.24
CA PRO A 56 8.12 -4.26 -21.25
C PRO A 56 8.23 -3.49 -19.92
N HIS A 57 7.12 -3.33 -19.20
CA HIS A 57 7.11 -2.65 -17.90
C HIS A 57 7.85 -3.47 -16.85
N ALA A 58 7.59 -4.77 -16.75
CA ALA A 58 8.33 -5.64 -15.84
C ALA A 58 9.83 -5.73 -16.21
N ALA A 59 10.16 -5.77 -17.51
CA ALA A 59 11.55 -5.88 -17.97
C ALA A 59 12.44 -4.71 -17.51
N ARG A 60 11.90 -3.49 -17.37
CA ARG A 60 12.67 -2.31 -16.91
C ARG A 60 12.97 -2.32 -15.40
N THR A 61 12.31 -3.18 -14.62
CA THR A 61 12.55 -3.33 -13.17
C THR A 61 13.67 -4.33 -12.84
N ARG A 62 14.29 -4.97 -13.86
CA ARG A 62 15.31 -5.97 -13.66
C ARG A 62 16.50 -5.44 -12.88
N ARG A 63 17.01 -6.28 -11.97
CA ARG A 63 18.18 -5.99 -11.13
C ARG A 63 19.01 -7.27 -10.93
N PRO A 64 20.22 -7.17 -10.38
CA PRO A 64 20.99 -8.36 -9.98
C PRO A 64 20.16 -9.26 -9.04
N GLY A 65 20.22 -10.55 -9.30
CA GLY A 65 19.43 -11.57 -8.58
C GLY A 65 18.14 -11.98 -9.28
N THR A 66 17.63 -11.20 -10.25
CA THR A 66 16.46 -11.64 -11.03
C THR A 66 16.87 -12.56 -12.17
N ASP A 67 16.19 -13.69 -12.31
CA ASP A 67 16.21 -14.51 -13.52
C ASP A 67 15.11 -14.04 -14.49
N ALA A 68 15.05 -14.69 -15.64
CA ALA A 68 14.32 -14.29 -16.84
C ALA A 68 12.84 -13.90 -16.61
N GLY A 69 12.25 -13.36 -17.61
CA GLY A 69 10.94 -12.77 -17.82
C GLY A 69 9.71 -13.46 -17.19
N LEU A 70 8.60 -12.73 -17.24
CA LEU A 70 7.25 -13.18 -16.86
C LEU A 70 6.83 -14.42 -17.68
N GLY A 71 6.00 -15.30 -17.10
CA GLY A 71 5.36 -16.41 -17.79
C GLY A 71 5.78 -17.81 -17.31
N GLY A 72 6.64 -17.91 -16.31
CA GLY A 72 6.89 -19.17 -15.58
C GLY A 72 5.85 -19.42 -14.48
N PHE A 73 5.86 -20.61 -13.88
CA PHE A 73 5.00 -20.93 -12.71
C PHE A 73 5.38 -20.13 -11.45
N GLY A 74 6.55 -19.47 -11.40
CA GLY A 74 6.99 -18.64 -10.30
C GLY A 74 8.18 -17.78 -10.69
N GLY A 75 8.33 -16.65 -10.00
CA GLY A 75 9.50 -15.77 -10.13
C GLY A 75 10.68 -16.33 -9.34
N LEU A 76 11.88 -16.25 -9.91
CA LEU A 76 13.11 -16.67 -9.26
C LEU A 76 13.94 -15.44 -8.86
N PHE A 77 14.52 -15.47 -7.67
CA PHE A 77 15.41 -14.43 -7.18
C PHE A 77 16.60 -15.04 -6.42
N ASP A 78 17.80 -14.65 -6.78
CA ASP A 78 19.04 -15.07 -6.11
C ASP A 78 19.56 -13.94 -5.21
N PRO A 79 19.42 -14.01 -3.87
CA PRO A 79 19.91 -12.99 -2.95
C PRO A 79 21.43 -12.82 -2.99
N ARG A 80 22.19 -13.89 -3.32
CA ARG A 80 23.65 -13.80 -3.42
C ARG A 80 24.08 -12.97 -4.63
N ALA A 81 23.43 -13.16 -5.77
CA ALA A 81 23.66 -12.33 -6.95
C ALA A 81 23.27 -10.86 -6.70
N ALA A 82 22.36 -10.60 -5.75
CA ALA A 82 22.00 -9.26 -5.28
C ALA A 82 22.96 -8.69 -4.23
N GLY A 83 24.03 -9.41 -3.85
CA GLY A 83 25.10 -8.95 -2.97
C GLY A 83 25.00 -9.37 -1.51
N PHE A 84 24.00 -10.19 -1.14
CA PHE A 84 23.85 -10.66 0.23
C PHE A 84 24.70 -11.89 0.54
N THR A 85 25.20 -11.97 1.78
CA THR A 85 26.02 -13.07 2.26
C THR A 85 25.24 -14.01 3.17
N ASP A 86 24.55 -13.49 4.19
CA ASP A 86 23.69 -14.22 5.13
C ASP A 86 22.35 -13.45 5.32
N PRO A 87 21.51 -13.40 4.26
CA PRO A 87 20.29 -12.60 4.31
C PRO A 87 19.22 -13.21 5.21
N VAL A 88 18.54 -12.33 5.95
CA VAL A 88 17.21 -12.61 6.52
C VAL A 88 16.19 -11.99 5.58
N LEU A 89 15.24 -12.80 5.09
CA LEU A 89 14.16 -12.31 4.22
C LEU A 89 13.08 -11.66 5.07
N VAL A 90 12.59 -10.51 4.61
CA VAL A 90 11.44 -9.79 5.18
C VAL A 90 10.37 -9.71 4.10
N ALA A 91 9.14 -10.04 4.44
CA ALA A 91 8.01 -10.00 3.53
C ALA A 91 6.92 -9.08 4.07
N ALA A 92 6.33 -8.28 3.19
CA ALA A 92 5.17 -7.45 3.48
C ALA A 92 4.11 -7.63 2.41
N THR A 93 2.85 -7.49 2.80
CA THR A 93 1.70 -7.49 1.89
C THR A 93 0.75 -6.38 2.27
N ASP A 94 0.24 -5.68 1.28
CA ASP A 94 -0.75 -4.62 1.48
C ASP A 94 -1.62 -4.46 0.23
N GLY A 95 -2.69 -3.68 0.36
CA GLY A 95 -3.56 -3.25 -0.73
C GLY A 95 -3.56 -1.73 -0.87
N VAL A 96 -4.36 -1.21 -1.80
CA VAL A 96 -4.55 0.24 -1.98
C VAL A 96 -5.79 0.74 -1.23
N GLY A 97 -6.67 -0.18 -0.86
CA GLY A 97 -7.89 0.14 -0.13
C GLY A 97 -8.88 0.98 -0.95
N THR A 98 -9.74 1.74 -0.26
CA THR A 98 -10.84 2.47 -0.91
C THR A 98 -10.44 3.68 -1.75
N LYS A 99 -9.13 4.00 -1.85
CA LYS A 99 -8.57 4.94 -2.85
C LYS A 99 -8.91 4.51 -4.28
N LEU A 100 -9.03 3.18 -4.51
CA LEU A 100 -9.46 2.60 -5.79
C LEU A 100 -10.75 3.23 -6.33
N GLU A 101 -11.73 3.46 -5.47
CA GLU A 101 -13.02 4.06 -5.86
C GLU A 101 -12.88 5.52 -6.29
N LEU A 102 -11.98 6.26 -5.67
CA LEU A 102 -11.68 7.64 -6.07
C LEU A 102 -10.96 7.67 -7.41
N ALA A 103 -9.96 6.81 -7.60
CA ALA A 103 -9.25 6.66 -8.86
C ALA A 103 -10.20 6.32 -10.04
N ARG A 104 -11.18 5.44 -9.79
CA ARG A 104 -12.20 5.08 -10.77
C ARG A 104 -13.08 6.27 -11.15
N GLN A 105 -13.44 7.13 -10.20
CA GLN A 105 -14.24 8.34 -10.47
C GLN A 105 -13.46 9.38 -11.28
N ILE A 106 -12.15 9.48 -11.04
CA ILE A 106 -11.24 10.43 -11.71
C ILE A 106 -10.77 9.89 -13.07
N GLY A 107 -10.72 8.55 -13.24
CA GLY A 107 -10.17 7.91 -14.43
C GLY A 107 -8.63 7.91 -14.47
N ASN A 108 -7.97 7.91 -13.31
CA ASN A 108 -6.51 7.92 -13.20
C ASN A 108 -6.06 6.72 -12.36
N TYR A 109 -5.40 5.74 -12.98
CA TYR A 109 -5.11 4.44 -12.37
C TYR A 109 -3.61 4.20 -12.11
N ARG A 110 -2.73 4.89 -12.85
CA ARG A 110 -1.28 4.66 -12.76
C ARG A 110 -0.72 4.89 -11.36
N GLY A 111 -1.20 5.93 -10.66
CA GLY A 111 -0.82 6.23 -9.27
C GLY A 111 -1.11 5.10 -8.29
N LEU A 112 -2.17 4.30 -8.54
CA LEU A 112 -2.53 3.16 -7.71
C LEU A 112 -1.46 2.05 -7.70
N GLY A 113 -0.79 1.83 -8.85
CA GLY A 113 0.32 0.89 -8.93
C GLY A 113 1.51 1.34 -8.09
N ILE A 114 1.83 2.64 -8.10
CA ILE A 114 2.86 3.23 -7.23
C ILE A 114 2.45 3.10 -5.77
N ASP A 115 1.19 3.40 -5.42
CA ASP A 115 0.65 3.22 -4.07
C ASP A 115 0.85 1.79 -3.57
N LEU A 116 0.50 0.81 -4.39
CA LEU A 116 0.59 -0.61 -4.03
C LEU A 116 2.03 -1.01 -3.67
N VAL A 117 2.99 -0.60 -4.50
CA VAL A 117 4.41 -0.85 -4.23
C VAL A 117 4.86 -0.10 -2.98
N ALA A 118 4.53 1.18 -2.85
CA ALA A 118 4.94 2.02 -1.73
C ALA A 118 4.46 1.46 -0.39
N MET A 119 3.18 1.05 -0.30
CA MET A 119 2.62 0.49 0.93
C MET A 119 3.39 -0.75 1.39
N CYS A 120 3.76 -1.64 0.47
CA CYS A 120 4.53 -2.85 0.80
C CYS A 120 6.00 -2.56 1.09
N VAL A 121 6.68 -1.78 0.22
CA VAL A 121 8.15 -1.63 0.36
C VAL A 121 8.56 -0.68 1.49
N ASN A 122 7.74 0.32 1.82
CA ASN A 122 7.99 1.17 2.98
C ASN A 122 7.97 0.36 4.29
N ASP A 123 7.12 -0.67 4.39
CA ASP A 123 7.07 -1.58 5.54
C ASP A 123 8.32 -2.48 5.61
N LEU A 124 8.89 -2.90 4.47
CA LEU A 124 10.17 -3.59 4.47
C LEU A 124 11.28 -2.69 5.03
N MET A 125 11.30 -1.42 4.62
CA MET A 125 12.28 -0.44 5.09
C MET A 125 12.11 -0.11 6.58
N ALA A 126 10.88 -0.16 7.10
CA ALA A 126 10.61 -0.03 8.53
C ALA A 126 11.25 -1.16 9.36
N GLN A 127 11.54 -2.30 8.74
CA GLN A 127 12.29 -3.41 9.35
C GLN A 127 13.81 -3.34 9.07
N GLY A 128 14.30 -2.31 8.36
CA GLY A 128 15.69 -2.20 7.93
C GLY A 128 16.05 -3.07 6.72
N ALA A 129 15.05 -3.62 6.01
CA ALA A 129 15.28 -4.45 4.84
C ALA A 129 15.34 -3.63 3.54
N ILE A 130 16.16 -4.09 2.60
CA ILE A 130 16.24 -3.55 1.24
C ILE A 130 15.23 -4.31 0.38
N PRO A 131 14.31 -3.65 -0.37
CA PRO A 131 13.40 -4.31 -1.30
C PRO A 131 14.16 -5.11 -2.37
N LEU A 132 13.71 -6.33 -2.66
CA LEU A 132 14.32 -7.21 -3.65
C LEU A 132 13.41 -7.45 -4.84
N PHE A 133 12.21 -7.95 -4.58
CA PHE A 133 11.23 -8.25 -5.61
C PHE A 133 9.80 -8.03 -5.14
N PHE A 134 8.92 -7.88 -6.12
CA PHE A 134 7.51 -7.58 -5.96
C PHE A 134 6.67 -8.53 -6.81
N LEU A 135 5.49 -8.87 -6.30
CA LEU A 135 4.42 -9.58 -7.00
C LEU A 135 3.10 -8.84 -6.74
N ASP A 136 2.24 -8.80 -7.73
CA ASP A 136 0.91 -8.20 -7.61
C ASP A 136 -0.22 -9.21 -7.83
N TYR A 137 -1.39 -8.91 -7.29
CA TYR A 137 -2.64 -9.57 -7.57
C TYR A 137 -3.67 -8.53 -8.00
N PHE A 138 -4.11 -8.61 -9.24
CA PHE A 138 -5.16 -7.78 -9.81
C PHE A 138 -6.43 -8.62 -9.98
N ALA A 139 -7.49 -8.33 -9.21
CA ALA A 139 -8.76 -9.04 -9.25
C ALA A 139 -9.88 -8.12 -9.73
N THR A 140 -10.66 -8.54 -10.72
CA THR A 140 -11.72 -7.70 -11.31
C THR A 140 -12.96 -8.52 -11.68
N GLY A 141 -14.12 -7.86 -11.76
CA GLY A 141 -15.34 -8.50 -12.26
C GLY A 141 -15.32 -8.74 -13.76
N LYS A 142 -14.66 -7.86 -14.51
CA LYS A 142 -14.40 -7.98 -15.95
C LYS A 142 -13.11 -7.23 -16.27
N LEU A 143 -12.20 -7.90 -16.95
CA LEU A 143 -10.91 -7.33 -17.29
C LEU A 143 -11.05 -6.24 -18.36
N ASP A 144 -10.50 -5.06 -18.02
CA ASP A 144 -10.17 -4.01 -18.96
C ASP A 144 -8.64 -3.99 -19.11
N PRO A 145 -8.08 -4.45 -20.25
CA PRO A 145 -6.65 -4.55 -20.43
C PRO A 145 -5.92 -3.20 -20.40
N GLU A 146 -6.57 -2.09 -20.75
CA GLU A 146 -5.95 -0.76 -20.74
C GLU A 146 -5.80 -0.26 -19.31
N ILE A 147 -6.83 -0.39 -18.49
CA ILE A 147 -6.78 -0.04 -17.05
C ILE A 147 -5.76 -0.91 -16.33
N ALA A 148 -5.81 -2.22 -16.54
CA ALA A 148 -4.87 -3.15 -15.90
C ALA A 148 -3.42 -2.87 -16.31
N ALA A 149 -3.17 -2.59 -17.60
CA ALA A 149 -1.83 -2.24 -18.09
C ALA A 149 -1.32 -0.92 -17.48
N ASP A 150 -2.19 0.08 -17.30
CA ASP A 150 -1.82 1.35 -16.67
C ASP A 150 -1.48 1.17 -15.18
N VAL A 151 -2.25 0.36 -14.44
CA VAL A 151 -1.94 -0.01 -13.05
C VAL A 151 -0.58 -0.73 -12.97
N VAL A 152 -0.35 -1.76 -13.82
CA VAL A 152 0.92 -2.50 -13.81
C VAL A 152 2.10 -1.62 -14.25
N ALA A 153 1.87 -0.66 -15.15
CA ALA A 153 2.88 0.34 -15.48
C ALA A 153 3.25 1.19 -14.26
N GLY A 154 2.27 1.56 -13.43
CA GLY A 154 2.48 2.24 -12.14
C GLY A 154 3.23 1.36 -11.13
N ILE A 155 2.90 0.06 -11.04
CA ILE A 155 3.64 -0.90 -10.22
C ILE A 155 5.12 -0.93 -10.64
N ALA A 156 5.37 -1.00 -11.94
CA ALA A 156 6.74 -0.98 -12.45
C ALA A 156 7.47 0.35 -12.17
N ASP A 157 6.76 1.49 -12.22
CA ASP A 157 7.32 2.80 -11.81
C ASP A 157 7.74 2.79 -10.35
N GLY A 158 6.86 2.29 -9.45
CA GLY A 158 7.16 2.14 -8.04
C GLY A 158 8.34 1.19 -7.78
N CYS A 159 8.38 0.05 -8.48
CA CYS A 159 9.49 -0.90 -8.40
C CYS A 159 10.84 -0.30 -8.82
N VAL A 160 10.85 0.47 -9.91
CA VAL A 160 12.06 1.20 -10.36
C VAL A 160 12.50 2.22 -9.29
N ALA A 161 11.56 2.96 -8.69
CA ALA A 161 11.86 3.97 -7.68
C ALA A 161 12.49 3.40 -6.40
N CYS A 162 12.29 2.12 -6.10
CA CYS A 162 12.91 1.45 -4.94
C CYS A 162 13.90 0.34 -5.32
N GLU A 163 14.36 0.31 -6.57
CA GLU A 163 15.31 -0.70 -7.06
C GLU A 163 14.81 -2.15 -6.82
N CYS A 164 13.49 -2.36 -6.87
CA CYS A 164 12.81 -3.63 -6.66
C CYS A 164 12.44 -4.25 -8.02
N ALA A 165 12.46 -5.57 -8.15
CA ALA A 165 12.10 -6.23 -9.41
C ALA A 165 10.65 -6.71 -9.38
N LEU A 166 9.86 -6.35 -10.38
CA LEU A 166 8.56 -6.97 -10.63
C LEU A 166 8.80 -8.33 -11.34
N ILE A 167 8.70 -9.42 -10.57
CA ILE A 167 9.07 -10.77 -11.06
C ILE A 167 7.88 -11.66 -11.39
N GLY A 168 6.66 -11.22 -11.11
CA GLY A 168 5.44 -11.97 -11.38
C GLY A 168 4.22 -11.26 -10.84
N GLY A 169 3.08 -11.89 -11.00
CA GLY A 169 1.79 -11.43 -10.52
C GLY A 169 0.69 -12.35 -11.03
N GLU A 170 -0.56 -12.03 -10.67
CA GLU A 170 -1.75 -12.75 -11.10
C GLU A 170 -2.84 -11.76 -11.49
N THR A 171 -3.54 -12.03 -12.58
CA THR A 171 -4.73 -11.28 -12.98
C THR A 171 -5.92 -12.23 -13.03
N ALA A 172 -6.95 -11.97 -12.23
CA ALA A 172 -8.13 -12.82 -12.12
C ALA A 172 -9.40 -12.08 -12.53
N GLU A 173 -10.12 -12.64 -13.53
CA GLU A 173 -11.51 -12.25 -13.78
C GLU A 173 -12.42 -13.10 -12.88
N MET A 174 -13.21 -12.43 -12.05
CA MET A 174 -14.12 -13.04 -11.08
C MET A 174 -15.54 -12.49 -11.25
N PRO A 175 -16.27 -12.88 -12.31
CA PRO A 175 -17.64 -12.43 -12.56
C PRO A 175 -18.55 -12.75 -11.38
N GLY A 176 -19.30 -11.75 -10.90
CA GLY A 176 -20.19 -11.92 -9.76
C GLY A 176 -19.55 -11.71 -8.38
N VAL A 177 -18.21 -11.69 -8.28
CA VAL A 177 -17.49 -11.30 -7.05
C VAL A 177 -17.29 -9.80 -7.01
N TYR A 178 -16.78 -9.22 -8.10
CA TYR A 178 -16.65 -7.78 -8.27
C TYR A 178 -17.70 -7.24 -9.22
N PRO A 179 -18.22 -6.01 -9.02
CA PRO A 179 -19.10 -5.36 -9.98
C PRO A 179 -18.34 -5.06 -11.27
N THR A 180 -19.08 -4.84 -12.37
CA THR A 180 -18.48 -4.40 -13.65
C THR A 180 -17.70 -3.09 -13.45
N GLY A 181 -16.43 -3.06 -13.87
CA GLY A 181 -15.51 -1.94 -13.68
C GLY A 181 -14.95 -1.82 -12.25
N GLY A 182 -15.35 -2.69 -11.34
CA GLY A 182 -14.74 -2.81 -10.01
C GLY A 182 -13.55 -3.76 -10.05
N PHE A 183 -12.50 -3.43 -9.28
CA PHE A 183 -11.31 -4.27 -9.12
C PHE A 183 -10.69 -4.06 -7.75
N ASP A 184 -9.82 -4.98 -7.37
CA ASP A 184 -9.01 -4.90 -6.17
C ASP A 184 -7.54 -5.19 -6.50
N LEU A 185 -6.66 -4.67 -5.67
CA LEU A 185 -5.21 -4.79 -5.81
C LEU A 185 -4.59 -5.26 -4.48
N ALA A 186 -3.77 -6.29 -4.57
CA ALA A 186 -2.90 -6.70 -3.48
C ALA A 186 -1.46 -6.83 -3.97
N GLY A 187 -0.52 -6.38 -3.14
CA GLY A 187 0.91 -6.45 -3.40
C GLY A 187 1.62 -7.34 -2.40
N PHE A 188 2.68 -7.98 -2.87
CA PHE A 188 3.63 -8.74 -2.08
C PHE A 188 5.04 -8.25 -2.38
N ALA A 189 5.69 -7.69 -1.38
CA ALA A 189 7.09 -7.32 -1.46
C ALA A 189 7.94 -8.25 -0.60
N VAL A 190 9.08 -8.64 -1.12
CA VAL A 190 10.11 -9.32 -0.35
C VAL A 190 11.40 -8.52 -0.41
N GLY A 191 11.95 -8.25 0.76
CA GLY A 191 13.23 -7.62 0.96
C GLY A 191 14.18 -8.50 1.76
N ALA A 192 15.39 -8.04 1.95
CA ALA A 192 16.35 -8.69 2.81
C ALA A 192 17.20 -7.67 3.57
N ALA A 193 17.67 -8.11 4.73
CA ALA A 193 18.75 -7.48 5.48
C ALA A 193 19.80 -8.53 5.82
N GLU A 194 21.06 -8.14 5.98
CA GLU A 194 22.07 -9.06 6.54
C GLU A 194 21.69 -9.42 7.97
N ARG A 195 22.01 -10.64 8.39
CA ARG A 195 21.73 -11.07 9.76
C ARG A 195 22.42 -10.14 10.77
N GLY A 196 21.63 -9.62 11.70
CA GLY A 196 22.08 -8.68 12.74
C GLY A 196 21.98 -7.20 12.35
N THR A 197 21.41 -6.85 11.17
CA THR A 197 21.16 -5.44 10.77
C THR A 197 19.68 -5.08 10.73
N LEU A 198 18.77 -6.02 11.05
CA LEU A 198 17.33 -5.74 11.17
C LEU A 198 17.08 -4.75 12.30
N LEU A 199 16.14 -3.85 12.09
CA LEU A 199 15.65 -2.96 13.14
C LEU A 199 14.68 -3.71 14.07
N SER A 200 14.74 -3.39 15.35
CA SER A 200 13.86 -3.95 16.38
C SER A 200 13.50 -2.90 17.44
N ALA A 201 12.37 -3.07 18.11
CA ALA A 201 11.85 -2.09 19.06
C ALA A 201 12.71 -1.89 20.33
N ASP A 202 13.69 -2.73 20.57
CA ASP A 202 14.66 -2.62 21.66
C ASP A 202 15.92 -1.81 21.29
N MET A 203 16.06 -1.42 20.03
CA MET A 203 17.19 -0.59 19.57
C MET A 203 17.07 0.89 19.95
N PRO A 204 15.89 1.56 19.81
CA PRO A 204 15.74 2.96 20.18
C PRO A 204 15.95 3.20 21.67
N SER A 205 16.45 4.37 22.01
CA SER A 205 16.75 4.76 23.39
C SER A 205 16.30 6.20 23.67
N ALA A 206 16.10 6.53 24.93
CA ALA A 206 15.83 7.91 25.33
C ALA A 206 16.95 8.84 24.84
N GLY A 207 16.58 9.97 24.24
CA GLY A 207 17.46 10.92 23.59
C GLY A 207 17.58 10.74 22.08
N ASP A 208 17.13 9.60 21.49
CA ASP A 208 17.10 9.45 20.04
C ASP A 208 16.18 10.51 19.40
N VAL A 209 16.63 11.05 18.28
CA VAL A 209 15.96 12.13 17.53
C VAL A 209 15.10 11.53 16.44
N ALA A 210 13.86 12.01 16.34
CA ALA A 210 12.95 11.66 15.26
C ALA A 210 13.07 12.66 14.10
N ILE A 211 13.57 12.21 12.97
CA ILE A 211 13.59 12.96 11.72
C ILE A 211 12.37 12.56 10.91
N ALA A 212 11.55 13.54 10.52
CA ALA A 212 10.39 13.32 9.67
C ALA A 212 10.74 13.48 8.20
N LEU A 213 10.20 12.59 7.37
CA LEU A 213 10.22 12.67 5.92
C LEU A 213 8.80 13.04 5.45
N PRO A 214 8.65 14.07 4.59
CA PRO A 214 7.35 14.58 4.21
C PRO A 214 6.56 13.57 3.39
N SER A 215 5.23 13.56 3.56
CA SER A 215 4.33 12.82 2.69
C SER A 215 4.05 13.59 1.40
N SER A 216 3.65 12.88 0.33
CA SER A 216 3.15 13.46 -0.92
C SER A 216 1.67 13.89 -0.85
N GLY A 217 1.00 13.62 0.25
CA GLY A 217 -0.42 13.81 0.47
C GLY A 217 -0.99 12.74 1.38
N VAL A 218 -2.23 12.36 1.15
CA VAL A 218 -2.97 11.39 2.01
C VAL A 218 -2.36 9.98 1.96
N HIS A 219 -1.56 9.68 0.92
CA HIS A 219 -1.03 8.35 0.63
C HIS A 219 -2.16 7.36 0.27
N SER A 220 -2.24 6.21 0.96
CA SER A 220 -3.29 5.21 0.70
C SER A 220 -4.09 4.84 1.96
N ASN A 221 -4.11 5.72 2.96
CA ASN A 221 -4.82 5.49 4.22
C ASN A 221 -5.92 6.53 4.47
N GLY A 222 -6.95 6.16 5.23
CA GLY A 222 -8.03 7.07 5.60
C GLY A 222 -9.05 7.36 4.50
N TYR A 223 -9.01 6.69 3.34
CA TYR A 223 -9.88 7.02 2.19
C TYR A 223 -11.37 6.77 2.42
N SER A 224 -11.75 5.93 3.36
CA SER A 224 -13.16 5.82 3.75
C SER A 224 -13.67 7.14 4.35
N LEU A 225 -12.86 7.81 5.16
CA LEU A 225 -13.18 9.14 5.72
C LEU A 225 -13.10 10.22 4.63
N VAL A 226 -12.07 10.21 3.78
CA VAL A 226 -11.96 11.14 2.63
C VAL A 226 -13.22 11.09 1.76
N ARG A 227 -13.66 9.90 1.36
CA ARG A 227 -14.86 9.70 0.55
C ARG A 227 -16.12 10.20 1.27
N ARG A 228 -16.20 9.99 2.59
CA ARG A 228 -17.31 10.50 3.38
C ARG A 228 -17.32 12.03 3.44
N VAL A 229 -16.17 12.69 3.57
CA VAL A 229 -16.07 14.15 3.51
C VAL A 229 -16.52 14.67 2.14
N ILE A 230 -16.08 14.06 1.03
CA ILE A 230 -16.54 14.43 -0.32
C ILE A 230 -18.05 14.29 -0.44
N GLU A 231 -18.61 13.17 0.01
CA GLU A 231 -20.05 12.90 -0.03
C GLU A 231 -20.88 13.93 0.73
N VAL A 232 -20.51 14.22 1.98
CA VAL A 232 -21.32 15.14 2.83
C VAL A 232 -21.18 16.60 2.42
N THR A 233 -20.06 16.98 1.78
CA THR A 233 -19.81 18.35 1.34
C THR A 233 -20.27 18.60 -0.10
N GLY A 234 -20.48 17.55 -0.90
CA GLY A 234 -20.74 17.65 -2.33
C GLY A 234 -19.57 18.24 -3.13
N ALA A 235 -18.33 18.12 -2.61
CA ALA A 235 -17.14 18.69 -3.22
C ALA A 235 -16.90 18.09 -4.63
N GLN A 236 -16.56 18.96 -5.57
CA GLN A 236 -16.28 18.56 -6.95
C GLN A 236 -14.80 18.20 -7.10
N LEU A 237 -14.54 17.01 -7.66
CA LEU A 237 -13.18 16.48 -7.81
C LEU A 237 -12.33 17.22 -8.85
N ASP A 238 -12.97 17.80 -9.86
CA ASP A 238 -12.37 18.56 -10.94
C ASP A 238 -12.16 20.05 -10.64
N ALA A 239 -12.67 20.52 -9.49
CA ALA A 239 -12.50 21.90 -9.04
C ALA A 239 -11.29 22.05 -8.10
N PRO A 240 -10.60 23.22 -8.11
CA PRO A 240 -9.58 23.52 -7.12
C PRO A 240 -10.15 23.46 -5.70
N PHE A 241 -9.43 22.80 -4.78
CA PHE A 241 -9.91 22.63 -3.40
C PHE A 241 -9.69 23.89 -2.52
N ALA A 242 -8.80 24.80 -2.98
CA ALA A 242 -8.60 26.13 -2.44
C ALA A 242 -8.02 27.04 -3.53
N GLU A 243 -7.97 28.35 -3.27
CA GLU A 243 -7.41 29.33 -4.20
C GLU A 243 -5.93 29.01 -4.50
N GLY A 244 -5.57 28.94 -5.77
CA GLY A 244 -4.21 28.60 -6.22
C GLY A 244 -3.81 27.14 -6.07
N MET A 245 -4.71 26.26 -5.58
CA MET A 245 -4.45 24.82 -5.43
C MET A 245 -4.93 24.03 -6.66
N PRO A 246 -4.38 22.81 -6.87
CA PRO A 246 -4.83 21.92 -7.94
C PRO A 246 -6.28 21.45 -7.72
N PRO A 247 -6.89 20.79 -8.72
CA PRO A 247 -8.14 20.08 -8.54
C PRO A 247 -8.10 19.14 -7.32
N LEU A 248 -9.21 19.06 -6.60
CA LEU A 248 -9.32 18.22 -5.40
C LEU A 248 -8.95 16.76 -5.68
N GLY A 249 -9.42 16.24 -6.82
CA GLY A 249 -9.12 14.88 -7.26
C GLY A 249 -7.62 14.64 -7.41
N ASP A 250 -6.90 15.55 -8.03
CA ASP A 250 -5.44 15.44 -8.25
C ASP A 250 -4.69 15.43 -6.91
N ALA A 251 -5.07 16.29 -5.97
CA ALA A 251 -4.46 16.33 -4.65
C ALA A 251 -4.74 15.06 -3.83
N LEU A 252 -5.95 14.51 -3.95
CA LEU A 252 -6.35 13.29 -3.25
C LEU A 252 -5.81 12.01 -3.89
N ILE A 253 -5.54 11.98 -5.20
CA ILE A 253 -5.03 10.78 -5.89
C ILE A 253 -3.50 10.73 -5.93
N ALA A 254 -2.81 11.76 -5.41
CA ALA A 254 -1.35 11.79 -5.36
C ALA A 254 -0.79 10.46 -4.84
N ALA A 255 0.17 9.89 -5.58
CA ALA A 255 0.72 8.59 -5.25
C ALA A 255 1.52 8.64 -3.93
N THR A 256 1.46 7.56 -3.19
CA THR A 256 2.23 7.34 -1.95
C THR A 256 3.73 7.47 -2.24
N ARG A 257 4.44 8.21 -1.40
CA ARG A 257 5.88 8.38 -1.52
C ARG A 257 6.62 7.11 -1.13
N ILE A 258 7.64 6.77 -1.92
CA ILE A 258 8.56 5.66 -1.64
C ILE A 258 9.83 6.25 -1.02
N TYR A 259 10.19 5.80 0.17
CA TYR A 259 11.29 6.37 0.98
C TYR A 259 12.61 5.61 0.86
N HIS A 260 12.77 4.77 -0.17
CA HIS A 260 13.93 3.90 -0.36
C HIS A 260 15.27 4.66 -0.32
N HIS A 261 15.39 5.73 -1.09
CA HIS A 261 16.62 6.51 -1.13
C HIS A 261 16.86 7.31 0.16
N GLY A 262 15.77 7.80 0.79
CA GLY A 262 15.84 8.50 2.08
C GLY A 262 16.34 7.59 3.20
N THR A 263 15.73 6.42 3.38
CA THR A 263 16.15 5.48 4.41
C THR A 263 17.58 4.98 4.20
N ARG A 264 17.98 4.71 2.94
CA ARG A 264 19.38 4.34 2.62
C ARG A 264 20.36 5.46 2.95
N ALA A 265 20.03 6.71 2.63
CA ALA A 265 20.87 7.86 2.95
C ALA A 265 21.02 8.04 4.47
N ALA A 266 19.93 7.86 5.23
CA ALA A 266 19.97 7.91 6.68
C ALA A 266 20.89 6.83 7.28
N HIS A 267 20.74 5.58 6.85
CA HIS A 267 21.60 4.46 7.29
C HIS A 267 23.07 4.64 6.91
N ALA A 268 23.35 5.28 5.76
CA ALA A 268 24.73 5.55 5.33
C ALA A 268 25.38 6.70 6.12
N ALA A 269 24.58 7.63 6.65
CA ALA A 269 25.07 8.82 7.31
C ALA A 269 25.20 8.66 8.84
N GLY A 270 24.45 7.75 9.46
CA GLY A 270 24.51 7.59 10.92
C GLY A 270 23.78 6.35 11.42
N THR A 271 23.69 6.24 12.72
CA THR A 271 23.05 5.11 13.43
C THR A 271 21.54 5.30 13.46
N VAL A 272 20.83 4.64 12.56
CA VAL A 272 19.37 4.56 12.58
C VAL A 272 18.97 3.49 13.60
N SER A 273 18.15 3.87 14.58
CA SER A 273 17.65 2.98 15.63
C SER A 273 16.22 2.49 15.36
N GLY A 274 15.45 3.19 14.54
CA GLY A 274 14.09 2.80 14.18
C GLY A 274 13.59 3.54 12.94
N VAL A 275 12.66 2.94 12.21
CA VAL A 275 11.98 3.55 11.07
C VAL A 275 10.50 3.24 11.19
N CYS A 276 9.64 4.28 11.10
CA CYS A 276 8.20 4.15 11.18
C CYS A 276 7.55 4.62 9.88
N HIS A 277 6.89 3.72 9.17
CA HIS A 277 6.00 4.07 8.07
C HIS A 277 4.65 4.52 8.65
N VAL A 278 4.25 5.77 8.37
CA VAL A 278 3.01 6.34 8.91
C VAL A 278 1.84 6.00 7.97
N THR A 279 1.02 5.03 8.41
CA THR A 279 -0.11 4.46 7.67
C THR A 279 -1.42 4.60 8.46
N GLY A 280 -2.36 3.64 8.36
CA GLY A 280 -3.55 3.59 9.20
C GLY A 280 -3.19 3.51 10.69
N GLY A 281 -3.83 4.32 11.51
CA GLY A 281 -3.43 4.57 12.90
C GLY A 281 -2.57 5.84 13.06
N GLY A 282 -2.05 6.40 11.96
CA GLY A 282 -1.39 7.70 11.90
C GLY A 282 -0.21 7.85 12.85
N LEU A 283 0.02 9.08 13.30
CA LEU A 283 1.09 9.40 14.23
C LEU A 283 0.80 8.95 15.68
N VAL A 284 -0.42 8.49 15.96
CA VAL A 284 -0.82 7.98 17.28
C VAL A 284 -0.43 6.53 17.49
N GLU A 285 -0.68 5.67 16.48
CA GLU A 285 -0.61 4.21 16.65
C GLU A 285 0.59 3.56 15.93
N ASN A 286 1.22 4.24 14.95
CA ASN A 286 2.36 3.65 14.23
C ASN A 286 3.69 3.81 14.99
N PRO A 287 4.07 4.99 15.51
CA PRO A 287 5.37 5.17 16.16
C PRO A 287 5.62 4.22 17.34
N PRO A 288 4.62 3.88 18.19
CA PRO A 288 4.84 2.95 19.31
C PRO A 288 5.29 1.53 18.89
N ARG A 289 5.16 1.18 17.61
CA ARG A 289 5.58 -0.14 17.10
C ARG A 289 7.09 -0.30 16.97
N ILE A 290 7.84 0.82 17.00
CA ILE A 290 9.28 0.82 16.70
C ILE A 290 10.16 1.15 17.90
N PHE A 291 9.60 1.27 19.11
CA PHE A 291 10.37 1.48 20.34
C PHE A 291 9.72 0.74 21.52
N ALA A 292 10.50 0.56 22.60
CA ALA A 292 10.05 -0.18 23.77
C ALA A 292 8.96 0.57 24.57
N ASP A 293 8.15 -0.16 25.34
CA ASP A 293 6.99 0.37 26.07
C ASP A 293 7.33 1.40 27.16
N ASP A 294 8.58 1.47 27.62
CA ASP A 294 9.07 2.42 28.62
C ASP A 294 9.52 3.77 28.00
N LEU A 295 9.41 3.90 26.67
CA LEU A 295 9.72 5.11 25.93
C LEU A 295 8.44 5.79 25.43
N ALA A 296 8.54 7.10 25.23
CA ALA A 296 7.53 7.92 24.56
C ALA A 296 8.18 8.81 23.51
N LEU A 297 7.54 8.95 22.36
CA LEU A 297 7.92 9.91 21.33
C LEU A 297 7.24 11.25 21.61
N HIS A 298 8.04 12.28 21.83
CA HIS A 298 7.59 13.68 21.93
C HIS A 298 7.71 14.32 20.57
N LEU A 299 6.59 14.62 19.93
CA LEU A 299 6.50 15.28 18.63
C LEU A 299 6.21 16.77 18.83
N ASP A 300 7.10 17.62 18.36
CA ASP A 300 6.91 19.08 18.33
C ASP A 300 6.04 19.48 17.11
N CYS A 301 4.75 19.67 17.33
CA CYS A 301 3.80 20.05 16.30
C CYS A 301 4.05 21.44 15.71
N SER A 302 4.93 22.28 16.31
CA SER A 302 5.35 23.53 15.70
C SER A 302 6.44 23.39 14.64
N SER A 303 7.07 22.20 14.55
CA SER A 303 8.14 21.94 13.60
C SER A 303 7.66 21.77 12.16
N TRP A 304 6.34 21.59 11.92
CA TRP A 304 5.76 21.53 10.57
C TRP A 304 4.38 22.15 10.51
N GLN A 305 3.91 22.43 9.32
CA GLN A 305 2.56 22.91 9.06
C GLN A 305 1.71 21.77 8.48
N LEU A 306 0.45 21.73 8.88
CA LEU A 306 -0.51 20.80 8.28
C LEU A 306 -0.65 21.11 6.79
N PRO A 307 -0.32 20.18 5.87
CA PRO A 307 -0.40 20.45 4.44
C PRO A 307 -1.82 20.83 3.98
N PRO A 308 -1.97 21.63 2.91
CA PRO A 308 -3.27 22.20 2.51
C PRO A 308 -4.38 21.18 2.34
N ILE A 309 -4.09 19.98 1.82
CA ILE A 309 -5.11 18.96 1.62
C ILE A 309 -5.66 18.40 2.95
N PHE A 310 -4.81 18.28 3.99
CA PHE A 310 -5.25 17.86 5.32
C PHE A 310 -6.03 18.98 6.03
N ARG A 311 -5.66 20.26 5.85
CA ARG A 311 -6.46 21.39 6.33
C ARG A 311 -7.85 21.37 5.70
N TRP A 312 -7.92 21.12 4.37
CA TRP A 312 -9.19 20.99 3.66
C TRP A 312 -10.05 19.86 4.23
N LEU A 313 -9.46 18.67 4.47
CA LEU A 313 -10.16 17.51 5.04
C LEU A 313 -10.68 17.83 6.45
N ARG A 314 -9.82 18.41 7.31
CA ARG A 314 -10.18 18.80 8.67
C ARG A 314 -11.34 19.80 8.67
N ASP A 315 -11.21 20.88 7.94
CA ASP A 315 -12.17 21.99 7.97
C ASP A 315 -13.51 21.59 7.32
N LYS A 316 -13.47 20.92 6.18
CA LYS A 316 -14.66 20.45 5.47
C LYS A 316 -15.34 19.28 6.16
N GLY A 317 -14.59 18.38 6.74
CA GLY A 317 -15.07 17.25 7.52
C GLY A 317 -15.40 17.59 8.96
N GLN A 318 -15.03 18.78 9.46
CA GLN A 318 -15.09 19.17 10.87
C GLN A 318 -14.44 18.08 11.76
N ILE A 319 -13.26 17.61 11.35
CA ILE A 319 -12.57 16.51 12.01
C ILE A 319 -11.68 17.09 13.10
N GLU A 320 -11.82 16.57 14.31
CA GLU A 320 -10.97 16.93 15.45
C GLU A 320 -9.49 16.58 15.17
N MET A 321 -8.54 17.43 15.62
CA MET A 321 -7.12 17.25 15.29
C MET A 321 -6.57 15.89 15.74
N MET A 322 -6.96 15.39 16.89
CA MET A 322 -6.54 14.07 17.35
C MET A 322 -7.05 12.93 16.44
N GLU A 323 -8.25 13.07 15.86
CA GLU A 323 -8.77 12.12 14.88
C GLU A 323 -8.03 12.25 13.53
N MET A 324 -7.62 13.47 13.12
CA MET A 324 -6.74 13.68 11.97
C MET A 324 -5.41 12.94 12.15
N LEU A 325 -4.76 13.11 13.31
CA LEU A 325 -3.47 12.49 13.64
C LEU A 325 -3.54 10.96 13.79
N ARG A 326 -4.72 10.43 14.11
CA ARG A 326 -4.98 9.00 14.20
C ARG A 326 -5.33 8.36 12.86
N THR A 327 -6.00 9.10 11.97
CA THR A 327 -6.49 8.56 10.69
C THR A 327 -5.48 8.77 9.57
N PHE A 328 -4.77 9.91 9.58
CA PHE A 328 -3.91 10.37 8.49
C PHE A 328 -2.46 10.58 8.92
N ASN A 329 -1.58 10.63 7.94
CA ASN A 329 -0.16 10.97 8.15
C ASN A 329 0.08 12.46 8.47
N CYS A 330 -0.88 13.34 8.21
CA CYS A 330 -0.83 14.79 8.47
C CYS A 330 0.44 15.50 7.97
N GLY A 331 1.03 14.99 6.88
CA GLY A 331 2.25 15.55 6.29
C GLY A 331 3.54 14.80 6.63
N VAL A 332 3.49 13.87 7.59
CA VAL A 332 4.63 13.03 8.01
C VAL A 332 4.45 11.63 7.45
N GLY A 333 5.11 11.31 6.34
CA GLY A 333 4.93 10.00 5.73
C GLY A 333 5.83 8.91 6.32
N MET A 334 6.99 9.29 6.86
CA MET A 334 7.91 8.38 7.54
C MET A 334 8.66 9.11 8.66
N LEU A 335 8.92 8.42 9.76
CA LEU A 335 9.81 8.87 10.82
C LEU A 335 11.05 7.97 10.85
N VAL A 336 12.22 8.60 10.98
CA VAL A 336 13.52 7.90 11.14
C VAL A 336 14.07 8.29 12.51
N LEU A 337 14.21 7.31 13.40
CA LEU A 337 14.85 7.50 14.69
C LEU A 337 16.36 7.32 14.54
N VAL A 338 17.12 8.29 14.99
CA VAL A 338 18.57 8.29 14.90
C VAL A 338 19.19 8.65 16.26
N ARG A 339 20.40 8.19 16.52
CA ARG A 339 21.14 8.62 17.72
C ARG A 339 21.31 10.13 17.71
N ASP A 340 21.16 10.77 18.86
CA ASP A 340 21.34 12.22 19.02
C ASP A 340 22.67 12.71 18.43
N THR A 341 23.76 11.97 18.67
CA THR A 341 25.11 12.28 18.15
C THR A 341 25.19 12.31 16.62
N ASP A 342 24.30 11.62 15.92
CA ASP A 342 24.31 11.47 14.47
C ASP A 342 23.21 12.32 13.78
N ALA A 343 22.31 12.92 14.58
CA ALA A 343 21.09 13.57 14.07
C ALA A 343 21.36 14.67 13.02
N ASP A 344 22.29 15.58 13.32
CA ASP A 344 22.64 16.69 12.40
C ASP A 344 23.25 16.15 11.09
N GLN A 345 24.13 15.15 11.18
CA GLN A 345 24.76 14.55 10.01
C GLN A 345 23.75 13.82 9.13
N VAL A 346 22.83 13.05 9.75
CA VAL A 346 21.78 12.34 9.03
C VAL A 346 20.82 13.33 8.38
N LEU A 347 20.37 14.36 9.12
CA LEU A 347 19.50 15.40 8.56
C LEU A 347 20.16 16.10 7.36
N GLN A 348 21.43 16.49 7.48
CA GLN A 348 22.17 17.10 6.39
C GLN A 348 22.28 16.18 5.16
N ALA A 349 22.52 14.88 5.35
CA ALA A 349 22.59 13.90 4.26
C ALA A 349 21.23 13.72 3.55
N LEU A 350 20.14 13.73 4.32
CA LEU A 350 18.78 13.69 3.77
C LEU A 350 18.48 14.95 2.96
N GLN A 351 18.70 16.14 3.54
CA GLN A 351 18.37 17.43 2.93
C GLN A 351 19.22 17.77 1.70
N SER A 352 20.49 17.37 1.69
CA SER A 352 21.37 17.58 0.53
C SER A 352 21.19 16.52 -0.57
N GLY A 353 20.33 15.54 -0.34
CA GLY A 353 20.10 14.37 -1.20
C GLY A 353 18.63 14.10 -1.48
N PRO A 354 18.12 12.91 -1.11
CA PRO A 354 16.78 12.45 -1.54
C PRO A 354 15.60 13.12 -0.82
N GLU A 355 15.82 13.78 0.32
CA GLU A 355 14.75 14.31 1.18
C GLU A 355 15.03 15.78 1.57
N PRO A 356 14.96 16.73 0.61
CA PRO A 356 15.35 18.14 0.87
C PRO A 356 14.48 18.83 1.92
N ASP A 357 13.26 18.34 2.12
CA ASP A 357 12.30 18.89 3.07
C ASP A 357 12.21 18.07 4.38
N ALA A 358 13.18 17.20 4.66
CA ALA A 358 13.26 16.47 5.94
C ALA A 358 13.54 17.45 7.09
N TRP A 359 12.98 17.17 8.27
CA TRP A 359 13.16 18.01 9.47
C TRP A 359 13.21 17.18 10.75
N ILE A 360 13.75 17.76 11.84
CA ILE A 360 13.63 17.17 13.18
C ILE A 360 12.20 17.43 13.68
N ALA A 361 11.47 16.35 13.95
CA ALA A 361 10.08 16.41 14.39
C ALA A 361 9.90 16.15 15.88
N GLY A 362 10.91 15.60 16.56
CA GLY A 362 10.79 15.30 17.97
C GLY A 362 11.93 14.44 18.53
N THR A 363 11.73 13.91 19.73
CA THR A 363 12.72 13.09 20.44
C THR A 363 12.05 12.00 21.26
N LEU A 364 12.76 10.91 21.49
CA LEU A 364 12.36 9.86 22.44
C LEU A 364 12.76 10.25 23.87
N ALA A 365 11.87 10.04 24.82
CA ALA A 365 12.09 10.24 26.25
C ALA A 365 11.55 9.06 27.06
N PRO A 366 11.94 8.92 28.35
CA PRO A 366 11.28 7.96 29.22
C PRO A 366 9.78 8.24 29.34
N ARG A 367 8.95 7.22 29.16
CA ARG A 367 7.48 7.38 29.07
C ARG A 367 6.81 7.72 30.39
N GLY A 368 7.29 7.17 31.52
CA GLY A 368 6.55 7.23 32.78
C GLY A 368 5.15 6.62 32.65
N ASP A 369 4.13 7.26 33.25
CA ASP A 369 2.72 6.82 33.18
C ASP A 369 1.94 7.46 32.02
N GLY A 370 2.63 8.16 31.11
CA GLY A 370 2.03 8.90 30.01
C GLY A 370 1.69 8.07 28.76
N PRO A 371 1.15 8.70 27.71
CA PRO A 371 0.92 8.04 26.42
C PRO A 371 2.25 7.74 25.72
N ALA A 372 2.25 6.81 24.77
CA ALA A 372 3.44 6.46 24.00
C ALA A 372 3.84 7.54 22.97
N VAL A 373 2.91 8.42 22.58
CA VAL A 373 3.18 9.59 21.75
C VAL A 373 2.61 10.82 22.43
N VAL A 374 3.44 11.84 22.59
CA VAL A 374 3.08 13.15 23.17
C VAL A 374 3.16 14.20 22.05
N PHE A 375 2.07 14.87 21.80
CA PHE A 375 2.00 15.96 20.82
C PHE A 375 2.20 17.29 21.54
N GLU A 376 3.39 17.86 21.43
CA GLU A 376 3.70 19.17 21.99
C GLU A 376 3.23 20.28 21.05
N GLN A 377 2.74 21.37 21.60
CA GLN A 377 2.24 22.55 20.84
C GLN A 377 1.17 22.18 19.78
N LEU A 378 0.27 21.25 20.11
CA LEU A 378 -0.75 20.73 19.19
C LEU A 378 -1.59 21.82 18.52
N ASP A 379 -1.90 22.91 19.24
CA ASP A 379 -2.65 24.06 18.74
C ASP A 379 -2.01 24.73 17.51
N HIS A 380 -0.70 24.48 17.28
CA HIS A 380 -0.02 25.00 16.10
C HIS A 380 -0.57 24.38 14.80
N LEU A 381 -0.90 23.09 14.82
CA LEU A 381 -1.51 22.41 13.66
C LEU A 381 -2.97 22.82 13.42
N ASP A 382 -3.65 23.33 14.47
CA ASP A 382 -5.01 23.85 14.36
C ASP A 382 -5.07 25.30 13.87
N SER A 383 -4.00 26.07 14.05
CA SER A 383 -3.98 27.47 13.65
C SER A 383 -4.02 27.59 12.13
N ALA A 384 -5.06 28.26 11.62
CA ALA A 384 -5.11 28.68 10.22
C ALA A 384 -4.06 29.77 10.00
N GLN A 385 -3.01 29.47 9.24
CA GLN A 385 -2.14 30.48 8.63
C GLN A 385 -2.40 30.56 7.15
#